data_eaa60b06afd18f062ee6c09c591a3929
#
_entry.id   eaa60b06afd18f062ee6c09c591a3929
#
_cell.length_a   1.000
_cell.length_b   1.000
_cell.length_c   1.000
_cell.angle_alpha   90.00
_cell.angle_beta   90.00
_cell.angle_gamma   90.00
#
_symmetry.space_group_name_H-M   'P 1'
#
loop_
_entity.id
_entity.type
_entity.pdbx_description
1 polymer ?
#
loop_
_entity_poly.entity_id
_entity_poly.type
_entity_poly.pdbx_seq_one_letter_code
_entity_poly.pdbx_strand_id
1 'polypeptide(L)'
;MSFYLEEEVEVDFQFDYAELAQRVVDFCLDYVAFPYEAEVNLTLTDNEGIHAINKEFREIDRPTDVLSFPMLSYETPGEFSFLDDEDSDDFNPDTGEALLGDIVISIEKVYEQAESFGHSVEREYAFLITHSMLHLFGFDHMEENEAKVMEDKQKDILNKMNILR
;
A
#
# COMPACT_ATOMS: atom_id res chain seq x y z
N MET A 1 -9.72 11.05 -6.33
CA MET A 1 -9.03 9.75 -6.10
C MET A 1 -10.09 8.66 -5.98
N SER A 2 -9.89 7.54 -6.67
CA SER A 2 -10.74 6.36 -6.54
C SER A 2 -10.02 5.29 -5.75
N PHE A 3 -10.62 4.89 -4.64
CA PHE A 3 -10.10 3.84 -3.78
C PHE A 3 -11.12 2.71 -3.71
N TYR A 4 -10.71 1.51 -4.11
CA TYR A 4 -11.56 0.32 -4.12
C TYR A 4 -11.07 -0.67 -3.08
N LEU A 5 -11.97 -1.08 -2.20
CA LEU A 5 -11.70 -2.11 -1.19
C LEU A 5 -12.48 -3.36 -1.55
N GLU A 6 -11.77 -4.47 -1.72
CA GLU A 6 -12.35 -5.78 -1.97
C GLU A 6 -12.06 -6.72 -0.81
N GLU A 7 -13.06 -7.44 -0.34
CA GLU A 7 -12.94 -8.40 0.76
C GLU A 7 -13.16 -9.80 0.21
N GLU A 8 -12.10 -10.62 0.18
CA GLU A 8 -12.17 -12.02 -0.24
C GLU A 8 -12.53 -12.95 0.91
N VAL A 9 -12.48 -12.44 2.14
CA VAL A 9 -12.79 -13.17 3.37
C VAL A 9 -13.62 -12.28 4.27
N GLU A 10 -14.25 -12.87 5.30
CA GLU A 10 -14.96 -12.10 6.31
C GLU A 10 -13.93 -11.32 7.16
N VAL A 11 -14.11 -10.00 7.26
CA VAL A 11 -13.20 -9.12 8.00
C VAL A 11 -13.88 -8.72 9.31
N ASP A 12 -13.27 -9.09 10.42
CA ASP A 12 -13.81 -8.86 11.77
C ASP A 12 -13.06 -7.79 12.57
N PHE A 13 -12.36 -6.88 11.89
CA PHE A 13 -11.71 -5.74 12.53
C PHE A 13 -12.75 -4.89 13.29
N GLN A 14 -12.39 -4.46 14.51
CA GLN A 14 -13.28 -3.72 15.40
C GLN A 14 -13.21 -2.20 15.21
N PHE A 15 -12.74 -1.74 14.07
CA PHE A 15 -12.66 -0.33 13.69
C PHE A 15 -13.13 -0.19 12.25
N ASP A 16 -13.40 1.03 11.81
CA ASP A 16 -13.80 1.32 10.44
C ASP A 16 -12.58 1.22 9.51
N TYR A 17 -12.29 -0.01 9.09
CA TYR A 17 -11.08 -0.30 8.30
C TYR A 17 -11.14 0.26 6.89
N ALA A 18 -12.32 0.39 6.31
CA ALA A 18 -12.47 1.00 4.98
C ALA A 18 -12.14 2.50 5.03
N GLU A 19 -12.65 3.21 6.02
CA GLU A 19 -12.41 4.64 6.22
C GLU A 19 -10.94 4.89 6.56
N LEU A 20 -10.36 4.07 7.44
CA LEU A 20 -8.95 4.21 7.81
C LEU A 20 -8.04 3.99 6.60
N ALA A 21 -8.31 2.95 5.80
CA ALA A 21 -7.53 2.66 4.60
C ALA A 21 -7.57 3.83 3.62
N GLN A 22 -8.75 4.37 3.35
CA GLN A 22 -8.89 5.53 2.46
C GLN A 22 -8.15 6.74 2.99
N ARG A 23 -8.23 6.99 4.29
CA ARG A 23 -7.52 8.09 4.95
C ARG A 23 -6.01 7.97 4.80
N VAL A 24 -5.48 6.76 4.99
CA VAL A 24 -4.04 6.50 4.84
C VAL A 24 -3.59 6.71 3.39
N VAL A 25 -4.36 6.18 2.44
CA VAL A 25 -4.05 6.33 1.01
C VAL A 25 -4.05 7.80 0.60
N ASP A 26 -5.09 8.55 0.98
CA ASP A 26 -5.19 9.99 0.71
C ASP A 26 -4.01 10.76 1.29
N PHE A 27 -3.67 10.46 2.55
CA PHE A 27 -2.56 11.13 3.22
C PHE A 27 -1.23 10.85 2.52
N CYS A 28 -1.00 9.60 2.11
CA CYS A 28 0.23 9.24 1.39
C CYS A 28 0.35 9.97 0.05
N LEU A 29 -0.75 10.10 -0.69
CA LEU A 29 -0.76 10.85 -1.95
C LEU A 29 -0.39 12.32 -1.73
N ASP A 30 -0.95 12.94 -0.70
CA ASP A 30 -0.64 14.32 -0.33
C ASP A 30 0.80 14.47 0.14
N TYR A 31 1.28 13.50 0.92
CA TYR A 31 2.63 13.50 1.49
C TYR A 31 3.72 13.54 0.42
N VAL A 32 3.54 12.79 -0.67
CA VAL A 32 4.49 12.77 -1.78
C VAL A 32 4.17 13.81 -2.85
N ALA A 33 3.13 14.62 -2.64
CA ALA A 33 2.64 15.61 -3.60
C ALA A 33 2.36 14.99 -4.98
N PHE A 34 1.62 13.87 -4.98
CA PHE A 34 1.26 13.17 -6.21
C PHE A 34 0.46 14.12 -7.12
N PRO A 35 0.89 14.33 -8.38
CA PRO A 35 0.40 15.47 -9.18
C PRO A 35 -0.94 15.23 -9.90
N TYR A 36 -1.50 14.04 -9.82
CA TYR A 36 -2.74 13.68 -10.51
C TYR A 36 -3.71 12.99 -9.56
N GLU A 37 -4.97 12.85 -9.99
CA GLU A 37 -5.89 11.94 -9.32
C GLU A 37 -5.41 10.51 -9.56
N ALA A 38 -5.53 9.65 -8.55
CA ALA A 38 -5.03 8.29 -8.59
C ALA A 38 -6.11 7.25 -8.34
N GLU A 39 -5.90 6.06 -8.87
CA GLU A 39 -6.72 4.88 -8.58
C GLU A 39 -5.86 3.86 -7.84
N VAL A 40 -6.35 3.40 -6.68
CA VAL A 40 -5.68 2.40 -5.83
C VAL A 40 -6.69 1.33 -5.45
N ASN A 41 -6.30 0.07 -5.55
CA ASN A 41 -7.12 -1.07 -5.14
C ASN A 41 -6.48 -1.77 -3.95
N LEU A 42 -7.28 -2.07 -2.92
CA LEU A 42 -6.86 -2.85 -1.76
C LEU A 42 -7.73 -4.08 -1.63
N THR A 43 -7.11 -5.25 -1.57
CA THR A 43 -7.79 -6.52 -1.33
C THR A 43 -7.40 -7.04 0.05
N LEU A 44 -8.39 -7.38 0.87
CA LEU A 44 -8.20 -8.04 2.15
C LEU A 44 -8.49 -9.53 1.99
N THR A 45 -7.52 -10.35 2.36
CA THR A 45 -7.60 -11.81 2.24
C THR A 45 -7.02 -12.46 3.49
N ASP A 46 -6.82 -13.77 3.46
CA ASP A 46 -6.19 -14.52 4.55
C ASP A 46 -4.83 -15.07 4.12
N ASN A 47 -4.19 -15.84 5.02
CA ASN A 47 -2.88 -16.45 4.73
C ASN A 47 -2.93 -17.38 3.50
N GLU A 48 -4.00 -18.14 3.36
CA GLU A 48 -4.16 -19.04 2.21
C GLU A 48 -4.28 -18.26 0.91
N GLY A 49 -5.11 -17.21 0.90
CA GLY A 49 -5.32 -16.36 -0.27
C GLY A 49 -4.07 -15.62 -0.71
N ILE A 50 -3.36 -15.00 0.22
CA ILE A 50 -2.14 -14.26 -0.11
C ILE A 50 -1.01 -15.19 -0.50
N HIS A 51 -0.96 -16.39 0.08
CA HIS A 51 0.00 -17.44 -0.31
C HIS A 51 -0.18 -17.79 -1.79
N ALA A 52 -1.42 -18.02 -2.22
CA ALA A 52 -1.73 -18.36 -3.61
C ALA A 52 -1.27 -17.26 -4.57
N ILE A 53 -1.53 -16.00 -4.22
CA ILE A 53 -1.14 -14.83 -5.03
C ILE A 53 0.38 -14.70 -5.08
N ASN A 54 1.05 -14.86 -3.95
CA ASN A 54 2.51 -14.76 -3.85
C ASN A 54 3.20 -15.82 -4.70
N LYS A 55 2.66 -17.05 -4.67
CA LYS A 55 3.15 -18.16 -5.48
C LYS A 55 2.95 -17.92 -6.98
N GLU A 56 1.76 -17.47 -7.37
CA GLU A 56 1.41 -17.24 -8.78
C GLU A 56 2.19 -16.09 -9.41
N PHE A 57 2.27 -14.94 -8.72
CA PHE A 57 2.81 -13.71 -9.31
C PHE A 57 4.27 -13.43 -8.96
N ARG A 58 4.78 -13.98 -7.85
CA ARG A 58 6.15 -13.74 -7.41
C ARG A 58 6.98 -15.02 -7.31
N GLU A 59 6.39 -16.17 -7.57
CA GLU A 59 7.03 -17.50 -7.50
C GLU A 59 7.60 -17.80 -6.10
N ILE A 60 6.98 -17.22 -5.06
CA ILE A 60 7.35 -17.45 -3.66
C ILE A 60 6.25 -18.30 -3.02
N ASP A 61 6.57 -19.54 -2.69
CA ASP A 61 5.62 -20.53 -2.18
C ASP A 61 5.48 -20.44 -0.65
N ARG A 62 4.95 -19.29 -0.19
CA ARG A 62 4.66 -19.05 1.24
C ARG A 62 3.73 -17.84 1.39
N PRO A 63 3.00 -17.73 2.51
CA PRO A 63 2.23 -16.53 2.80
C PRO A 63 3.15 -15.37 3.18
N THR A 64 2.63 -14.16 3.04
CA THR A 64 3.29 -12.93 3.49
C THR A 64 2.24 -12.02 4.12
N ASP A 65 2.66 -10.87 4.65
CA ASP A 65 1.75 -9.90 5.26
C ASP A 65 1.07 -9.00 4.23
N VAL A 66 1.84 -8.44 3.31
CA VAL A 66 1.33 -7.51 2.29
C VAL A 66 2.06 -7.76 0.97
N LEU A 67 1.31 -7.61 -0.13
CA LEU A 67 1.86 -7.61 -1.48
C LEU A 67 1.51 -6.28 -2.14
N SER A 68 2.49 -5.71 -2.83
CA SER A 68 2.34 -4.46 -3.57
C SER A 68 2.59 -4.73 -5.05
N PHE A 69 1.66 -4.29 -5.90
CA PHE A 69 1.76 -4.45 -7.35
C PHE A 69 1.73 -3.06 -8.00
N PRO A 70 2.89 -2.38 -8.07
CA PRO A 70 2.95 -1.06 -8.71
C PRO A 70 2.63 -1.17 -10.20
N MET A 71 1.76 -0.29 -10.69
CA MET A 71 1.40 -0.19 -12.10
C MET A 71 2.27 0.82 -12.85
N LEU A 72 2.96 1.69 -12.11
CA LEU A 72 3.85 2.71 -12.66
C LEU A 72 5.30 2.28 -12.52
N SER A 73 6.14 2.68 -13.46
CA SER A 73 7.57 2.36 -13.45
C SER A 73 8.38 3.64 -13.20
N TYR A 74 9.24 3.61 -12.21
CA TYR A 74 9.99 4.78 -11.74
C TYR A 74 11.49 4.63 -12.02
N GLU A 75 12.10 5.66 -12.55
CA GLU A 75 13.57 5.76 -12.61
C GLU A 75 14.10 6.23 -11.26
N THR A 76 13.38 7.17 -10.63
CA THR A 76 13.70 7.69 -9.29
C THR A 76 12.45 7.62 -8.42
N PRO A 77 12.54 7.03 -7.22
CA PRO A 77 11.39 6.95 -6.30
C PRO A 77 10.80 8.33 -6.00
N GLY A 78 9.48 8.44 -6.07
CA GLY A 78 8.77 9.68 -5.76
C GLY A 78 8.87 10.76 -6.83
N GLU A 79 9.44 10.47 -7.98
CA GLU A 79 9.54 11.40 -9.10
C GLU A 79 8.48 11.05 -10.15
N PHE A 80 7.54 11.97 -10.38
CA PHE A 80 6.33 11.71 -11.16
C PHE A 80 6.26 12.43 -12.50
N SER A 81 7.32 13.12 -12.92
CA SER A 81 7.30 13.92 -14.17
C SER A 81 7.07 13.08 -15.43
N PHE A 82 7.39 11.78 -15.38
CA PHE A 82 7.12 10.88 -16.51
C PHE A 82 5.63 10.76 -16.85
N LEU A 83 4.74 11.06 -15.89
CA LEU A 83 3.29 11.05 -16.08
C LEU A 83 2.79 12.20 -16.95
N ASP A 84 3.62 13.21 -17.18
CA ASP A 84 3.25 14.35 -18.04
C ASP A 84 3.30 14.00 -19.53
N ASP A 85 3.76 12.80 -19.88
CA ASP A 85 3.78 12.30 -21.27
C ASP A 85 2.35 11.99 -21.73
N GLU A 86 1.88 12.69 -22.76
CA GLU A 86 0.53 12.54 -23.31
C GLU A 86 0.28 11.16 -23.93
N ASP A 87 1.34 10.45 -24.31
CA ASP A 87 1.24 9.11 -24.90
C ASP A 87 1.31 8.00 -23.83
N SER A 88 1.25 8.35 -22.54
CA SER A 88 1.36 7.41 -21.45
C SER A 88 0.12 6.54 -21.32
N ASP A 89 0.31 5.22 -21.16
CA ASP A 89 -0.74 4.24 -20.85
C ASP A 89 -1.02 4.15 -19.35
N ASP A 90 -0.46 5.04 -18.55
CA ASP A 90 -0.52 4.99 -17.09
C ASP A 90 -1.84 5.52 -16.51
N PHE A 91 -2.74 6.00 -17.36
CA PHE A 91 -4.01 6.58 -16.93
C PHE A 91 -5.19 5.70 -17.34
N ASN A 92 -6.21 5.67 -16.48
CA ASN A 92 -7.48 5.02 -16.80
C ASN A 92 -8.19 5.85 -17.88
N PRO A 93 -8.49 5.28 -19.07
CA PRO A 93 -9.09 6.04 -20.17
C PRO A 93 -10.50 6.54 -19.87
N ASP A 94 -11.21 5.92 -18.91
CA ASP A 94 -12.59 6.27 -18.55
C ASP A 94 -12.65 7.39 -17.52
N THR A 95 -11.68 7.44 -16.58
CA THR A 95 -11.69 8.38 -15.45
C THR A 95 -10.62 9.46 -15.54
N GLY A 96 -9.55 9.20 -16.29
CA GLY A 96 -8.38 10.08 -16.34
C GLY A 96 -7.47 9.96 -15.12
N GLU A 97 -7.74 9.02 -14.22
CA GLU A 97 -6.93 8.82 -13.02
C GLU A 97 -5.68 7.98 -13.33
N ALA A 98 -4.57 8.32 -12.68
CA ALA A 98 -3.34 7.51 -12.77
C ALA A 98 -3.57 6.15 -12.10
N LEU A 99 -3.25 5.07 -12.81
CA LEU A 99 -3.36 3.70 -12.29
C LEU A 99 -2.14 3.42 -11.41
N LEU A 100 -2.27 3.69 -10.11
CA LEU A 100 -1.13 3.60 -9.18
C LEU A 100 -0.76 2.16 -8.86
N GLY A 101 -1.74 1.32 -8.55
CA GLY A 101 -1.49 -0.09 -8.32
C GLY A 101 -2.45 -0.77 -7.38
N ASP A 102 -2.09 -2.01 -7.03
CA ASP A 102 -2.88 -2.90 -6.19
C ASP A 102 -2.12 -3.29 -4.94
N ILE A 103 -2.84 -3.38 -3.83
CA ILE A 103 -2.33 -3.80 -2.52
C ILE A 103 -3.15 -5.02 -2.08
N VAL A 104 -2.47 -6.05 -1.58
CA VAL A 104 -3.13 -7.23 -1.00
C VAL A 104 -2.59 -7.43 0.41
N ILE A 105 -3.50 -7.55 1.39
CA ILE A 105 -3.13 -7.71 2.81
C ILE A 105 -3.79 -8.98 3.37
N SER A 106 -3.01 -9.79 4.11
CA SER A 106 -3.55 -10.89 4.91
C SER A 106 -4.00 -10.36 6.26
N ILE A 107 -5.30 -10.45 6.57
CA ILE A 107 -5.84 -10.01 7.86
C ILE A 107 -5.27 -10.84 9.01
N GLU A 108 -4.98 -12.11 8.79
CA GLU A 108 -4.37 -12.98 9.80
C GLU A 108 -2.97 -12.48 10.18
N LYS A 109 -2.19 -12.04 9.20
CA LYS A 109 -0.86 -11.46 9.44
C LYS A 109 -0.92 -10.14 10.19
N VAL A 110 -1.97 -9.34 9.94
CA VAL A 110 -2.18 -8.10 10.69
C VAL A 110 -2.32 -8.42 12.19
N TYR A 111 -3.16 -9.39 12.54
CA TYR A 111 -3.32 -9.81 13.94
C TYR A 111 -2.03 -10.38 14.53
N GLU A 112 -1.37 -11.29 13.82
CA GLU A 112 -0.12 -11.91 14.28
C GLU A 112 0.95 -10.86 14.56
N GLN A 113 1.15 -9.93 13.66
CA GLN A 113 2.20 -8.91 13.77
C GLN A 113 1.87 -7.86 14.81
N ALA A 114 0.61 -7.46 14.94
CA ALA A 114 0.18 -6.54 16.00
C ALA A 114 0.51 -7.12 17.38
N GLU A 115 0.19 -8.38 17.60
CA GLU A 115 0.51 -9.08 18.85
C GLU A 115 2.02 -9.19 19.06
N SER A 116 2.75 -9.62 18.04
CA SER A 116 4.20 -9.82 18.09
C SER A 116 4.97 -8.53 18.38
N PHE A 117 4.53 -7.41 17.80
CA PHE A 117 5.21 -6.11 17.95
C PHE A 117 4.63 -5.28 19.11
N GLY A 118 3.59 -5.75 19.76
CA GLY A 118 3.01 -5.06 20.93
C GLY A 118 2.30 -3.75 20.62
N HIS A 119 1.63 -3.67 19.47
CA HIS A 119 0.82 -2.50 19.14
C HIS A 119 -0.58 -2.90 18.65
N SER A 120 -1.44 -1.91 18.40
CA SER A 120 -2.83 -2.19 18.03
C SER A 120 -2.94 -2.79 16.62
N VAL A 121 -4.02 -3.54 16.40
CA VAL A 121 -4.37 -4.07 15.07
C VAL A 121 -4.56 -2.92 14.08
N GLU A 122 -5.21 -1.84 14.51
CA GLU A 122 -5.43 -0.64 13.72
C GLU A 122 -4.11 -0.03 13.23
N ARG A 123 -3.11 0.07 14.12
CA ARG A 123 -1.79 0.58 13.76
C ARG A 123 -1.08 -0.32 12.75
N GLU A 124 -1.10 -1.64 12.98
CA GLU A 124 -0.45 -2.58 12.06
C GLU A 124 -1.07 -2.52 10.67
N TYR A 125 -2.39 -2.46 10.61
CA TYR A 125 -3.11 -2.31 9.35
C TYR A 125 -2.69 -1.03 8.61
N ALA A 126 -2.71 0.11 9.32
CA ALA A 126 -2.28 1.39 8.75
C ALA A 126 -0.81 1.37 8.32
N PHE A 127 0.05 0.71 9.10
CA PHE A 127 1.48 0.55 8.77
C PHE A 127 1.67 -0.21 7.47
N LEU A 128 0.96 -1.33 7.28
CA LEU A 128 1.09 -2.13 6.07
C LEU A 128 0.60 -1.39 4.83
N ILE A 129 -0.48 -0.61 4.94
CA ILE A 129 -0.97 0.22 3.84
C ILE A 129 0.06 1.29 3.49
N THR A 130 0.60 1.99 4.49
CA THR A 130 1.63 3.02 4.30
C THR A 130 2.86 2.44 3.60
N HIS A 131 3.35 1.30 4.08
CA HIS A 131 4.49 0.59 3.50
C HIS A 131 4.24 0.27 2.03
N SER A 132 3.06 -0.28 1.73
CA SER A 132 2.67 -0.63 0.37
C SER A 132 2.53 0.60 -0.52
N MET A 133 1.94 1.68 -0.02
CA MET A 133 1.82 2.93 -0.78
C MET A 133 3.20 3.47 -1.19
N LEU A 134 4.18 3.40 -0.30
CA LEU A 134 5.54 3.83 -0.63
C LEU A 134 6.13 2.98 -1.75
N HIS A 135 5.87 1.67 -1.76
CA HIS A 135 6.25 0.81 -2.89
C HIS A 135 5.56 1.24 -4.18
N LEU A 136 4.28 1.60 -4.12
CA LEU A 136 3.55 2.07 -5.30
C LEU A 136 4.12 3.39 -5.85
N PHE A 137 4.79 4.18 -5.02
CA PHE A 137 5.50 5.40 -5.42
C PHE A 137 6.95 5.15 -5.89
N GLY A 138 7.37 3.89 -5.93
CA GLY A 138 8.69 3.51 -6.41
C GLY A 138 9.75 3.33 -5.33
N PHE A 139 9.44 3.58 -4.06
CA PHE A 139 10.39 3.34 -2.96
C PHE A 139 10.56 1.84 -2.73
N ASP A 140 11.76 1.45 -2.36
CA ASP A 140 12.08 0.05 -2.10
C ASP A 140 13.04 -0.04 -0.91
N HIS A 141 13.36 -1.27 -0.48
CA HIS A 141 14.25 -1.53 0.64
C HIS A 141 15.29 -2.61 0.31
N MET A 142 15.69 -2.69 -0.96
CA MET A 142 16.69 -3.66 -1.42
C MET A 142 18.09 -3.37 -0.88
N GLU A 143 18.42 -2.08 -0.70
CA GLU A 143 19.68 -1.63 -0.15
C GLU A 143 19.45 -0.93 1.20
N GLU A 144 20.47 -0.90 2.06
CA GLU A 144 20.38 -0.34 3.41
C GLU A 144 19.95 1.13 3.43
N ASN A 145 20.50 1.95 2.55
CA ASN A 145 20.14 3.37 2.46
C ASN A 145 18.71 3.57 1.96
N GLU A 146 18.25 2.73 1.03
CA GLU A 146 16.87 2.75 0.54
C GLU A 146 15.90 2.35 1.65
N ALA A 147 16.23 1.30 2.39
CA ALA A 147 15.43 0.82 3.52
C ALA A 147 15.28 1.90 4.58
N LYS A 148 16.35 2.63 4.89
CA LYS A 148 16.32 3.72 5.87
C LYS A 148 15.41 4.87 5.42
N VAL A 149 15.50 5.28 4.17
CA VAL A 149 14.64 6.33 3.61
C VAL A 149 13.18 5.92 3.72
N MET A 150 12.85 4.69 3.36
CA MET A 150 11.50 4.16 3.42
C MET A 150 10.97 4.10 4.86
N GLU A 151 11.78 3.60 5.79
CA GLU A 151 11.44 3.54 7.21
C GLU A 151 11.17 4.93 7.80
N ASP A 152 12.02 5.91 7.48
CA ASP A 152 11.87 7.29 7.95
C ASP A 152 10.56 7.89 7.44
N LYS A 153 10.21 7.65 6.18
CA LYS A 153 8.95 8.11 5.60
C LYS A 153 7.74 7.45 6.24
N GLN A 154 7.81 6.14 6.50
CA GLN A 154 6.74 5.40 7.18
C GLN A 154 6.46 5.99 8.56
N LYS A 155 7.50 6.23 9.34
CA LYS A 155 7.38 6.82 10.67
C LYS A 155 6.80 8.22 10.61
N ASP A 156 7.28 9.04 9.68
CA ASP A 156 6.83 10.41 9.51
C ASP A 156 5.34 10.46 9.15
N ILE A 157 4.91 9.63 8.21
CA ILE A 157 3.50 9.54 7.79
C ILE A 157 2.61 9.15 8.96
N LEU A 158 2.93 8.07 9.67
CA LEU A 158 2.12 7.59 10.79
C LEU A 158 2.08 8.60 11.93
N ASN A 159 3.19 9.27 12.24
CA ASN A 159 3.24 10.30 13.25
C ASN A 159 2.37 11.50 12.88
N LYS A 160 2.43 11.95 11.63
CA LYS A 160 1.62 13.08 11.15
C LYS A 160 0.12 12.74 11.11
N MET A 161 -0.21 11.49 10.90
CA MET A 161 -1.60 11.00 10.99
C MET A 161 -2.05 10.75 12.42
N ASN A 162 -1.16 10.89 13.39
CA ASN A 162 -1.39 10.60 14.80
C ASN A 162 -1.78 9.13 15.05
N ILE A 163 -1.20 8.23 14.27
CA ILE A 163 -1.36 6.78 14.45
C ILE A 163 -0.11 6.30 15.20
N LEU A 164 -0.18 6.40 16.52
CA LEU A 164 0.95 6.13 17.40
C LEU A 164 1.01 4.67 17.84
N ARG A 165 2.20 4.27 18.17
CA ARG A 165 2.46 2.93 18.66
C ARG A 165 1.91 2.68 20.06
#